data_d1f5d7f056a8513c1f3f937bd879b9f3
#
_entry.id   d1f5d7f056a8513c1f3f937bd879b9f3
#
_cell.length_a   1.000
_cell.length_b   1.000
_cell.length_c   1.000
_cell.angle_alpha   90.00
_cell.angle_beta   90.00
_cell.angle_gamma   90.00
#
_symmetry.space_group_name_H-M   'P 1'
#
loop_
_entity.id
_entity.type
_entity.pdbx_description
1 polymer ?
#
loop_
_entity_poly.entity_id
_entity_poly.type
_entity_poly.pdbx_seq_one_letter_code
_entity_poly.pdbx_strand_id
1 'polypeptide(L)'
;MYSILWLISTVIQIYIYILIASAVLSWLIAFNVINTRNQAVAMIADALWRLTEPVLAPIRRLLPNFGGLDVSPIVLILLLYFGRMLLFEVFLGFAG
;
A
#
# COMPACT_ATOMS: atom_id res chain seq x y z
N MET A 1 -1.56 22.02 15.31
CA MET A 1 -0.79 20.78 15.36
C MET A 1 -1.63 19.54 15.04
N TYR A 2 -2.82 19.42 15.63
CA TYR A 2 -3.73 18.30 15.31
C TYR A 2 -4.15 18.27 13.86
N SER A 3 -4.31 19.41 13.22
CA SER A 3 -4.71 19.45 11.80
C SER A 3 -3.63 18.85 10.90
N ILE A 4 -2.35 19.06 11.22
CA ILE A 4 -1.25 18.49 10.46
C ILE A 4 -1.21 16.97 10.66
N LEU A 5 -1.35 16.52 11.90
CA LEU A 5 -1.41 15.08 12.21
C LEU A 5 -2.59 14.41 11.51
N TRP A 6 -3.75 15.08 11.52
CA TRP A 6 -4.93 14.57 10.83
C TRP A 6 -4.70 14.44 9.33
N LEU A 7 -4.07 15.46 8.73
CA LEU A 7 -3.79 15.44 7.30
C LEU A 7 -2.84 14.30 6.94
N ILE A 8 -1.74 14.17 7.67
CA ILE A 8 -0.76 13.10 7.45
C ILE A 8 -1.43 11.73 7.63
N SER A 9 -2.19 11.57 8.69
CA SER A 9 -2.90 10.33 8.99
C SER A 9 -3.90 9.98 7.88
N THR A 10 -4.63 10.98 7.39
CA THR A 10 -5.61 10.79 6.31
C THR A 10 -4.92 10.38 5.01
N VAL A 11 -3.81 11.02 4.67
CA VAL A 11 -3.04 10.66 3.47
C VAL A 11 -2.54 9.22 3.56
N ILE A 12 -1.99 8.84 4.72
CA ILE A 12 -1.55 7.47 4.96
C ILE A 12 -2.72 6.50 4.81
N GLN A 13 -3.86 6.82 5.37
CA GLN A 13 -5.06 5.97 5.32
C GLN A 13 -5.55 5.78 3.88
N ILE A 14 -5.59 6.84 3.10
CA ILE A 14 -5.96 6.78 1.68
C ILE A 14 -4.98 5.88 0.92
N TYR A 15 -3.69 6.05 1.17
CA TYR A 15 -2.67 5.24 0.51
C TYR A 15 -2.79 3.77 0.89
N ILE A 16 -3.10 3.47 2.15
CA ILE A 16 -3.34 2.10 2.61
C ILE A 16 -4.51 1.48 1.84
N TYR A 17 -5.60 2.21 1.63
CA TYR A 17 -6.72 1.71 0.83
C TYR A 17 -6.31 1.43 -0.61
N ILE A 18 -5.47 2.28 -1.20
CA ILE A 18 -4.94 2.05 -2.55
C ILE A 18 -4.09 0.78 -2.58
N LEU A 19 -3.26 0.57 -1.57
CA LEU A 19 -2.43 -0.64 -1.45
C LEU A 19 -3.27 -1.90 -1.31
N ILE A 20 -4.34 -1.85 -0.51
CA ILE A 20 -5.26 -2.97 -0.35
C ILE A 20 -5.91 -3.31 -1.69
N ALA A 21 -6.41 -2.30 -2.39
CA ALA A 21 -7.02 -2.50 -3.70
C ALA A 21 -6.02 -3.11 -4.69
N SER A 22 -4.79 -2.63 -4.69
CA SER A 22 -3.73 -3.14 -5.54
C SER A 22 -3.41 -4.59 -5.23
N ALA A 23 -3.32 -4.95 -3.94
CA ALA A 23 -3.03 -6.30 -3.50
C ALA A 23 -4.16 -7.26 -3.91
N VAL A 24 -5.40 -6.87 -3.66
CA VAL A 24 -6.57 -7.69 -4.00
C VAL A 24 -6.63 -7.92 -5.51
N LEU A 25 -6.44 -6.85 -6.29
CA LEU A 25 -6.47 -6.96 -7.75
C LEU A 25 -5.35 -7.86 -8.26
N SER A 26 -4.16 -7.72 -7.72
CA SER A 26 -3.01 -8.54 -8.09
C SER A 26 -3.27 -10.03 -7.83
N TRP A 27 -3.86 -10.34 -6.67
CA TRP A 27 -4.18 -11.72 -6.30
C TRP A 27 -5.31 -12.27 -7.17
N LEU A 28 -6.32 -11.48 -7.49
CA LEU A 28 -7.41 -11.90 -8.38
C LEU A 28 -6.89 -12.24 -9.76
N ILE A 29 -5.95 -11.46 -10.27
CA ILE A 29 -5.30 -11.76 -11.56
C ILE A 29 -4.46 -13.02 -11.46
N ALA A 30 -3.69 -13.18 -10.38
CA ALA A 30 -2.82 -14.34 -10.18
C ALA A 30 -3.62 -15.64 -10.09
N PHE A 31 -4.80 -15.60 -9.49
CA PHE A 31 -5.68 -16.77 -9.34
C PHE A 31 -6.65 -16.95 -10.51
N ASN A 32 -6.52 -16.15 -11.57
CA ASN A 32 -7.39 -16.23 -12.75
C ASN A 32 -8.87 -15.95 -12.45
N VAL A 33 -9.17 -15.23 -11.38
CA VAL A 33 -10.54 -14.84 -11.07
C VAL A 33 -11.02 -13.77 -12.03
N ILE A 34 -10.14 -12.82 -12.36
CA ILE A 34 -10.40 -11.78 -13.34
C ILE A 34 -9.36 -11.83 -14.45
N ASN A 35 -9.73 -11.32 -15.61
CA ASN A 35 -8.90 -11.42 -16.81
C ASN A 35 -8.38 -10.04 -17.22
N THR A 36 -7.05 -9.92 -17.36
CA THR A 36 -6.42 -8.69 -17.82
C THR A 36 -6.70 -8.37 -19.28
N ARG A 37 -7.33 -9.29 -20.03
CA ARG A 37 -7.80 -9.02 -21.39
C ARG A 37 -8.94 -7.99 -21.39
N ASN A 38 -9.68 -7.88 -20.29
CA ASN A 38 -10.67 -6.83 -20.13
C ASN A 38 -9.96 -5.50 -20.05
N GLN A 39 -10.31 -4.58 -20.93
CA GLN A 39 -9.66 -3.28 -21.03
C GLN A 39 -9.82 -2.46 -19.73
N ALA A 40 -11.00 -2.50 -19.12
CA ALA A 40 -11.24 -1.78 -17.88
C ALA A 40 -10.37 -2.31 -16.74
N VAL A 41 -10.24 -3.64 -16.63
CA VAL A 41 -9.38 -4.28 -15.64
C VAL A 41 -7.92 -3.89 -15.86
N ALA A 42 -7.47 -3.92 -17.12
CA ALA A 42 -6.09 -3.56 -17.46
C ALA A 42 -5.79 -2.11 -17.11
N MET A 43 -6.72 -1.20 -17.36
CA MET A 43 -6.56 0.22 -17.03
C MET A 43 -6.47 0.46 -15.53
N ILE A 44 -7.34 -0.19 -14.77
CA ILE A 44 -7.33 -0.07 -13.30
C ILE A 44 -6.04 -0.65 -12.74
N ALA A 45 -5.63 -1.82 -13.23
CA ALA A 45 -4.39 -2.46 -12.78
C ALA A 45 -3.18 -1.58 -13.07
N ASP A 46 -3.11 -0.99 -14.25
CA ASP A 46 -2.02 -0.10 -14.63
C ASP A 46 -1.98 1.16 -13.76
N ALA A 47 -3.13 1.76 -13.50
CA ALA A 47 -3.23 2.95 -12.65
C ALA A 47 -2.77 2.64 -11.23
N LEU A 48 -3.23 1.54 -10.65
CA LEU A 48 -2.82 1.12 -9.31
C LEU A 48 -1.33 0.81 -9.26
N TRP A 49 -0.80 0.15 -10.28
CA TRP A 49 0.61 -0.17 -10.37
C TRP A 49 1.47 1.10 -10.38
N ARG A 50 1.08 2.11 -11.16
CA ARG A 50 1.80 3.37 -11.25
C ARG A 50 1.79 4.14 -9.93
N LEU A 51 0.73 4.01 -9.14
CA LEU A 51 0.62 4.68 -7.85
C LEU A 51 1.42 3.97 -6.76
N THR A 52 1.55 2.66 -6.84
CA THR A 52 2.11 1.85 -5.76
C THR A 52 3.53 1.37 -6.04
N GLU A 53 3.90 1.11 -7.28
CA GLU A 53 5.19 0.53 -7.63
C GLU A 53 6.40 1.36 -7.19
N PRO A 54 6.40 2.70 -7.30
CA PRO A 54 7.56 3.48 -6.87
C PRO A 54 7.94 3.25 -5.40
N VAL A 55 6.94 2.93 -4.56
CA VAL A 55 7.15 2.66 -3.14
C VAL A 55 7.36 1.18 -2.88
N LEU A 56 6.63 0.32 -3.61
CA LEU A 56 6.71 -1.13 -3.42
C LEU A 56 7.97 -1.76 -3.98
N ALA A 57 8.54 -1.20 -5.05
CA ALA A 57 9.69 -1.80 -5.72
C ALA A 57 10.88 -1.99 -4.79
N PRO A 58 11.30 -1.00 -3.97
CA PRO A 58 12.40 -1.21 -3.03
C PRO A 58 12.10 -2.30 -2.00
N ILE A 59 10.86 -2.36 -1.53
CA ILE A 59 10.43 -3.38 -0.55
C ILE A 59 10.47 -4.76 -1.19
N ARG A 60 9.99 -4.87 -2.41
CA ARG A 60 9.97 -6.14 -3.15
C ARG A 60 11.38 -6.69 -3.37
N ARG A 61 12.36 -5.82 -3.55
CA ARG A 61 13.75 -6.24 -3.72
C ARG A 61 14.34 -6.85 -2.45
N LEU A 62 13.85 -6.44 -1.28
CA LEU A 62 14.32 -6.93 0.01
C LEU A 62 13.64 -8.22 0.42
N LEU A 63 12.48 -8.53 -0.13
CA LEU A 63 11.69 -9.68 0.26
C LEU A 63 12.05 -10.90 -0.59
N PRO A 64 12.07 -12.11 0.02
CA PRO A 64 12.23 -13.33 -0.74
C PRO A 64 10.99 -13.60 -1.59
N ASN A 65 11.14 -14.49 -2.58
CA ASN A 65 10.04 -14.88 -3.44
C ASN A 65 9.13 -15.88 -2.71
N PHE A 66 7.84 -15.57 -2.60
CA PHE A 66 6.85 -16.38 -1.92
C PHE A 66 5.93 -17.09 -2.93
N GLY A 67 6.50 -17.80 -3.87
CA GLY A 67 5.72 -18.68 -4.76
C GLY A 67 4.78 -17.93 -5.71
N GLY A 68 5.13 -16.74 -6.13
CA GLY A 68 4.35 -15.98 -7.09
C GLY A 68 3.31 -15.03 -6.47
N LEU A 69 3.07 -15.12 -5.15
CA LEU A 69 2.20 -14.17 -4.46
C LEU A 69 3.01 -12.95 -4.05
N ASP A 70 2.47 -11.78 -4.35
CA ASP A 70 3.09 -10.53 -3.97
C ASP A 70 2.64 -10.15 -2.56
N VAL A 71 3.55 -10.24 -1.58
CA VAL A 71 3.27 -9.89 -0.21
C VAL A 71 3.82 -8.50 0.15
N SER A 72 4.48 -7.83 -0.79
CA SER A 72 5.05 -6.50 -0.53
C SER A 72 4.01 -5.46 -0.14
N PRO A 73 2.77 -5.44 -0.70
CA PRO A 73 1.75 -4.51 -0.22
C PRO A 73 1.41 -4.70 1.26
N ILE A 74 1.37 -5.95 1.73
CA ILE A 74 1.09 -6.25 3.13
C ILE A 74 2.20 -5.70 4.02
N VAL A 75 3.46 -5.91 3.64
CA VAL A 75 4.61 -5.41 4.38
C VAL A 75 4.58 -3.89 4.45
N LEU A 76 4.29 -3.23 3.33
CA LEU A 76 4.21 -1.77 3.29
C LEU A 76 3.07 -1.24 4.16
N ILE A 77 1.91 -1.90 4.14
CA ILE A 77 0.78 -1.51 4.98
C ILE A 77 1.17 -1.58 6.47
N LEU A 78 1.84 -2.65 6.88
CA LEU A 78 2.30 -2.80 8.25
C LEU A 78 3.31 -1.71 8.61
N LEU A 79 4.22 -1.39 7.71
CA LEU A 79 5.20 -0.33 7.92
C LEU A 79 4.52 1.04 8.04
N LEU A 80 3.49 1.29 7.24
CA LEU A 80 2.73 2.54 7.30
C LEU A 80 1.98 2.68 8.63
N TYR A 81 1.36 1.60 9.10
CA TYR A 81 0.69 1.62 10.41
C TYR A 81 1.69 1.85 11.53
N PHE A 82 2.82 1.17 11.49
CA PHE A 82 3.89 1.35 12.48
C PHE A 82 4.42 2.78 12.46
N GLY A 83 4.70 3.31 11.27
CA GLY A 83 5.16 4.68 11.11
C GLY A 83 4.15 5.70 11.62
N ARG A 84 2.86 5.44 11.37
CA ARG A 84 1.79 6.30 11.86
C ARG A 84 1.73 6.31 13.39
N MET A 85 1.87 5.15 14.01
CA MET A 85 1.91 5.04 15.48
C MET A 85 3.12 5.78 16.05
N LEU A 86 4.29 5.59 15.45
CA LEU A 86 5.50 6.32 15.87
C LEU A 86 5.33 7.82 15.72
N LEU A 87 4.71 8.26 14.64
CA LEU A 87 4.46 9.68 14.41
C LEU A 87 3.61 10.27 15.52
N PHE A 88 2.53 9.60 15.90
CA PHE A 88 1.67 10.04 17.00
C PHE A 88 2.41 10.04 18.33
N GLU A 89 3.17 9.00 18.62
CA GLU A 89 3.96 8.91 19.86
C GLU A 89 4.97 10.05 19.97
N VAL A 90 5.70 10.31 18.89
CA VAL A 90 6.70 11.38 18.88
C VAL A 90 6.06 12.74 19.05
N PHE A 91 4.98 13.02 18.30
CA PHE A 91 4.30 14.32 18.40
C PHE A 91 3.64 14.51 19.76
N LEU A 92 2.99 13.49 20.29
CA LEU A 92 2.35 13.58 21.60
C LEU A 92 3.39 13.66 22.72
N GLY A 93 4.52 12.98 22.55
CA GLY A 93 5.63 13.07 23.49
C GLY A 93 6.24 14.45 23.56
N PHE A 94 6.37 15.12 22.41
CA PHE A 94 6.86 16.50 22.37
C PHE A 94 5.83 17.50 22.84
N ALA A 95 4.56 17.24 22.58
CA ALA A 95 3.47 18.14 22.97
C ALA A 95 3.11 18.00 24.44
N GLY A 96 3.36 16.82 25.00
CA GLY A 96 3.09 16.56 26.41
C GLY A 96 4.27 16.88 27.29
#